data_a45b76068b6cc0cbc5041994386bc23b
#
_entry.id   a45b76068b6cc0cbc5041994386bc23b
#
_cell.length_a   1.000
_cell.length_b   1.000
_cell.length_c   1.000
_cell.angle_alpha   90.00
_cell.angle_beta   90.00
_cell.angle_gamma   90.00
#
_symmetry.space_group_name_H-M   'P 1'
#
loop_
_entity.id
_entity.type
_entity.pdbx_description
1 polymer ?
#
loop_
_entity_poly.entity_id
_entity_poly.type
_entity_poly.pdbx_seq_one_letter_code
_entity_poly.pdbx_strand_id
1 'polypeptide(L)'
;MSEHTSDDLALDGGTEAVLTWDETIAAYDPVLGLEVHVELGTATKMFCGCPTEFGAEPNSQVCPVCLGLPGSLPVVNEKGVESAIRIGLALNCTIAPWSRFARKNYFYPDMPKNFQTSQYDEPIAFNGWLDVELEDGSAYRVEIERAHMEEDTGKSLHVGGATGRIHGADYS
;
A
#
# COMPACT_ATOMS: atom_id res chain seq x y z
N MET A 1 33.06 -29.08 39.73
CA MET A 1 32.94 -27.61 39.83
C MET A 1 33.81 -27.03 38.72
N SER A 2 33.21 -26.72 37.59
CA SER A 2 33.89 -26.05 36.47
C SER A 2 33.07 -24.79 36.17
N GLU A 3 33.70 -23.65 36.42
CA GLU A 3 33.14 -22.34 36.18
C GLU A 3 33.02 -22.13 34.64
N HIS A 4 31.83 -21.91 34.15
CA HIS A 4 31.58 -21.38 32.81
C HIS A 4 31.73 -19.87 32.87
N THR A 5 32.85 -19.38 32.37
CA THR A 5 33.01 -17.96 32.04
C THR A 5 32.16 -17.63 30.82
N SER A 6 31.17 -16.78 31.01
CA SER A 6 30.43 -16.16 29.92
C SER A 6 31.35 -15.14 29.22
N ASP A 7 31.82 -15.50 28.04
CA ASP A 7 32.47 -14.53 27.14
C ASP A 7 31.38 -13.55 26.67
N ASP A 8 31.44 -12.34 27.22
CA ASP A 8 30.72 -11.18 26.71
C ASP A 8 31.18 -10.90 25.28
N LEU A 9 30.41 -11.28 24.30
CA LEU A 9 30.54 -10.76 22.96
C LEU A 9 30.14 -9.28 22.99
N ALA A 10 31.12 -8.44 23.32
CA ALA A 10 31.04 -7.01 23.06
C ALA A 10 30.94 -6.84 21.56
N LEU A 11 29.73 -6.59 21.03
CA LEU A 11 29.57 -6.02 19.71
C LEU A 11 30.28 -4.67 19.75
N ASP A 12 31.46 -4.60 19.14
CA ASP A 12 32.16 -3.38 18.86
C ASP A 12 31.26 -2.51 17.98
N GLY A 13 30.50 -1.65 18.63
CA GLY A 13 29.67 -0.64 17.99
C GLY A 13 30.57 0.44 17.42
N GLY A 14 31.30 0.11 16.37
CA GLY A 14 31.99 1.11 15.56
C GLY A 14 30.94 2.13 15.14
N THR A 15 31.02 3.34 15.70
CA THR A 15 30.33 4.50 15.21
C THR A 15 30.90 4.78 13.81
N GLU A 16 30.33 4.16 12.78
CA GLU A 16 30.60 4.61 11.42
C GLU A 16 30.28 6.10 11.38
N ALA A 17 31.28 6.88 11.00
CA ALA A 17 31.14 8.32 10.91
C ALA A 17 29.98 8.60 9.93
N VAL A 18 28.92 9.21 10.43
CA VAL A 18 27.79 9.61 9.59
C VAL A 18 28.31 10.67 8.62
N LEU A 19 28.22 10.37 7.32
CA LEU A 19 28.60 11.31 6.27
C LEU A 19 27.75 12.58 6.35
N THR A 20 28.36 13.71 6.06
CA THR A 20 27.63 14.95 5.82
C THR A 20 26.79 14.83 4.55
N TRP A 21 25.84 15.74 4.35
CA TRP A 21 25.03 15.79 3.14
C TRP A 21 25.91 15.88 1.88
N ASP A 22 26.87 16.77 1.86
CA ASP A 22 27.76 16.99 0.71
C ASP A 22 28.61 15.76 0.39
N GLU A 23 29.14 15.09 1.42
CA GLU A 23 29.89 13.84 1.26
C GLU A 23 28.98 12.71 0.75
N THR A 24 27.74 12.65 1.22
CA THR A 24 26.77 11.64 0.79
C THR A 24 26.41 11.82 -0.68
N ILE A 25 26.09 13.04 -1.12
CA ILE A 25 25.73 13.35 -2.53
C ILE A 25 26.93 13.16 -3.46
N ALA A 26 28.16 13.40 -2.98
CA ALA A 26 29.37 13.14 -3.77
C ALA A 26 29.67 11.65 -3.96
N ALA A 27 29.26 10.80 -3.00
CA ALA A 27 29.57 9.37 -2.99
C ALA A 27 28.43 8.48 -3.53
N TYR A 28 27.17 8.95 -3.48
CA TYR A 28 25.98 8.17 -3.80
C TYR A 28 25.06 8.94 -4.72
N ASP A 29 24.35 8.20 -5.58
CA ASP A 29 23.27 8.71 -6.40
C ASP A 29 21.93 8.41 -5.70
N PRO A 30 21.21 9.41 -5.14
CA PRO A 30 19.98 9.18 -4.41
C PRO A 30 18.85 8.79 -5.40
N VAL A 31 18.25 7.63 -5.17
CA VAL A 31 17.07 7.17 -5.88
C VAL A 31 15.87 7.18 -4.96
N LEU A 32 14.82 7.90 -5.34
CA LEU A 32 13.59 8.03 -4.57
C LEU A 32 12.43 7.39 -5.32
N GLY A 33 11.67 6.54 -4.62
CA GLY A 33 10.37 6.04 -5.07
C GLY A 33 9.28 6.55 -4.13
N LEU A 34 8.19 7.03 -4.70
CA LEU A 34 7.01 7.48 -3.97
C LEU A 34 5.82 6.59 -4.32
N GLU A 35 5.03 6.25 -3.32
CA GLU A 35 3.78 5.54 -3.46
C GLU A 35 2.67 6.36 -2.79
N VAL A 36 1.59 6.62 -3.53
CA VAL A 36 0.47 7.44 -3.05
C VAL A 36 -0.80 6.64 -3.15
N HIS A 37 -1.52 6.48 -2.03
CA HIS A 37 -2.80 5.80 -1.95
C HIS A 37 -3.95 6.81 -2.01
N VAL A 38 -4.99 6.47 -2.77
CA VAL A 38 -6.22 7.24 -2.91
C VAL A 38 -7.41 6.34 -2.65
N GLU A 39 -8.15 6.60 -1.58
CA GLU A 39 -9.43 5.95 -1.33
C GLU A 39 -10.50 6.51 -2.26
N LEU A 40 -11.20 5.62 -2.98
CA LEU A 40 -12.25 6.02 -3.91
C LEU A 40 -13.58 6.21 -3.18
N GLY A 41 -14.28 7.31 -3.49
CA GLY A 41 -15.61 7.61 -2.94
C GLY A 41 -16.72 6.78 -3.58
N THR A 42 -16.60 5.45 -3.59
CA THR A 42 -17.62 4.52 -4.10
C THR A 42 -18.59 4.14 -3.00
N ALA A 43 -19.86 3.88 -3.34
CA ALA A 43 -20.88 3.46 -2.37
C ALA A 43 -20.70 2.02 -1.88
N THR A 44 -19.94 1.22 -2.61
CA THR A 44 -19.63 -0.17 -2.27
C THR A 44 -18.14 -0.44 -2.43
N LYS A 45 -17.66 -1.48 -1.77
CA LYS A 45 -16.28 -1.95 -1.88
C LYS A 45 -15.91 -2.32 -3.33
N MET A 46 -14.61 -2.43 -3.60
CA MET A 46 -14.08 -2.69 -4.94
C MET A 46 -14.54 -4.03 -5.52
N PHE A 47 -14.70 -5.07 -4.70
CA PHE A 47 -14.94 -6.44 -5.18
C PHE A 47 -16.19 -7.09 -4.61
N CYS A 48 -17.03 -6.38 -3.88
CA CYS A 48 -18.29 -6.87 -3.36
C CYS A 48 -19.33 -5.75 -3.17
N GLY A 49 -20.54 -6.11 -2.83
CA GLY A 49 -21.65 -5.15 -2.61
C GLY A 49 -21.73 -4.57 -1.19
N CYS A 50 -20.75 -4.83 -0.31
CA CYS A 50 -20.75 -4.24 1.02
C CYS A 50 -20.59 -2.72 0.95
N PRO A 51 -21.33 -1.95 1.76
CA PRO A 51 -21.18 -0.50 1.81
C PRO A 51 -19.80 -0.09 2.34
N THR A 52 -19.43 1.15 2.12
CA THR A 52 -18.18 1.79 2.58
C THR A 52 -18.48 2.96 3.49
N GLU A 53 -19.48 2.84 4.34
CA GLU A 53 -19.95 3.90 5.22
C GLU A 53 -18.93 4.12 6.35
N PHE A 54 -18.40 5.35 6.43
CA PHE A 54 -17.43 5.71 7.45
C PHE A 54 -18.05 5.70 8.85
N GLY A 55 -17.34 5.13 9.83
CA GLY A 55 -17.76 5.11 11.23
C GLY A 55 -18.79 4.03 11.57
N ALA A 56 -19.02 3.06 10.70
CA ALA A 56 -19.81 1.88 11.02
C ALA A 56 -19.17 1.05 12.13
N GLU A 57 -19.98 0.25 12.83
CA GLU A 57 -19.47 -0.67 13.85
C GLU A 57 -18.49 -1.67 13.24
N PRO A 58 -17.40 -2.03 13.93
CA PRO A 58 -16.42 -2.97 13.43
C PRO A 58 -17.04 -4.28 12.93
N ASN A 59 -16.62 -4.72 11.75
CA ASN A 59 -17.09 -5.94 11.07
C ASN A 59 -18.59 -5.98 10.78
N SER A 60 -19.27 -4.84 10.69
CA SER A 60 -20.67 -4.76 10.32
C SER A 60 -20.90 -4.69 8.80
N GLN A 61 -19.89 -4.29 8.04
CA GLN A 61 -19.94 -4.16 6.58
C GLN A 61 -19.10 -5.24 5.90
N VAL A 62 -19.37 -6.51 6.20
CA VAL A 62 -18.63 -7.66 5.68
C VAL A 62 -19.55 -8.69 5.05
N CYS A 63 -19.02 -9.44 4.08
CA CYS A 63 -19.73 -10.54 3.42
C CYS A 63 -18.75 -11.69 3.13
N PRO A 64 -19.25 -12.86 2.69
CA PRO A 64 -18.39 -13.98 2.32
C PRO A 64 -17.29 -13.65 1.31
N VAL A 65 -17.52 -12.71 0.39
CA VAL A 65 -16.53 -12.32 -0.63
C VAL A 65 -15.35 -11.56 0.00
N CYS A 66 -15.61 -10.49 0.73
CA CYS A 66 -14.52 -9.70 1.34
C CYS A 66 -13.79 -10.47 2.47
N LEU A 67 -14.47 -11.44 3.11
CA LEU A 67 -13.84 -12.35 4.07
C LEU A 67 -13.10 -13.53 3.41
N GLY A 68 -13.24 -13.70 2.09
CA GLY A 68 -12.56 -14.76 1.36
C GLY A 68 -13.05 -16.17 1.69
N LEU A 69 -14.32 -16.33 2.02
CA LEU A 69 -14.87 -17.66 2.33
C LEU A 69 -14.86 -18.58 1.10
N PRO A 70 -14.68 -19.89 1.28
CA PRO A 70 -14.64 -20.85 0.19
C PRO A 70 -15.87 -20.77 -0.74
N GLY A 71 -15.63 -20.74 -2.03
CA GLY A 71 -16.67 -20.65 -3.07
C GLY A 71 -17.17 -19.25 -3.38
N SER A 72 -16.74 -18.22 -2.64
CA SER A 72 -17.08 -16.82 -2.92
C SER A 72 -16.15 -16.24 -3.97
N LEU A 73 -16.71 -15.59 -5.00
CA LEU A 73 -15.95 -14.95 -6.07
C LEU A 73 -16.21 -13.45 -6.11
N PRO A 74 -15.15 -12.65 -6.31
CA PRO A 74 -15.28 -11.21 -6.41
C PRO A 74 -15.93 -10.77 -7.73
N VAL A 75 -16.61 -9.62 -7.68
CA VAL A 75 -17.08 -8.89 -8.87
C VAL A 75 -16.62 -7.45 -8.73
N VAL A 76 -15.91 -6.95 -9.75
CA VAL A 76 -15.34 -5.61 -9.71
C VAL A 76 -16.42 -4.52 -9.75
N ASN A 77 -16.21 -3.47 -8.97
CA ASN A 77 -17.06 -2.28 -8.95
C ASN A 77 -16.77 -1.42 -10.20
N GLU A 78 -17.75 -1.31 -11.10
CA GLU A 78 -17.65 -0.50 -12.33
C GLU A 78 -17.28 0.96 -12.04
N LYS A 79 -17.85 1.55 -10.98
CA LYS A 79 -17.56 2.93 -10.60
C LYS A 79 -16.10 3.11 -10.11
N GLY A 80 -15.53 2.09 -9.48
CA GLY A 80 -14.12 2.04 -9.13
C GLY A 80 -13.24 2.08 -10.38
N VAL A 81 -13.55 1.27 -11.39
CA VAL A 81 -12.83 1.26 -12.68
C VAL A 81 -12.90 2.60 -13.38
N GLU A 82 -14.11 3.18 -13.48
CA GLU A 82 -14.29 4.52 -14.06
C GLU A 82 -13.46 5.58 -13.35
N SER A 83 -13.44 5.55 -12.02
CA SER A 83 -12.67 6.49 -11.20
C SER A 83 -11.16 6.32 -11.41
N ALA A 84 -10.66 5.09 -11.48
CA ALA A 84 -9.26 4.79 -11.75
C ALA A 84 -8.82 5.29 -13.14
N ILE A 85 -9.66 5.14 -14.16
CA ILE A 85 -9.41 5.69 -15.50
C ILE A 85 -9.32 7.22 -15.44
N ARG A 86 -10.24 7.88 -14.72
CA ARG A 86 -10.22 9.34 -14.57
C ARG A 86 -8.96 9.82 -13.86
N ILE A 87 -8.51 9.13 -12.82
CA ILE A 87 -7.25 9.42 -12.11
C ILE A 87 -6.07 9.24 -13.07
N GLY A 88 -6.01 8.13 -13.80
CA GLY A 88 -4.96 7.90 -14.79
C GLY A 88 -4.87 9.02 -15.82
N LEU A 89 -6.02 9.47 -16.36
CA LEU A 89 -6.07 10.60 -17.31
C LEU A 89 -5.61 11.92 -16.68
N ALA A 90 -6.00 12.19 -15.42
CA ALA A 90 -5.57 13.39 -14.70
C ALA A 90 -4.06 13.40 -14.41
N LEU A 91 -3.46 12.23 -14.29
CA LEU A 91 -2.03 12.01 -14.10
C LEU A 91 -1.26 11.92 -15.44
N ASN A 92 -1.88 12.28 -16.56
CA ASN A 92 -1.31 12.16 -17.90
C ASN A 92 -0.83 10.74 -18.27
N CYS A 93 -1.41 9.73 -17.67
CA CYS A 93 -1.07 8.33 -17.95
C CYS A 93 -1.69 7.87 -19.28
N THR A 94 -1.05 6.89 -19.88
CA THR A 94 -1.67 6.04 -20.91
C THR A 94 -2.62 5.07 -20.23
N ILE A 95 -3.88 5.03 -20.66
CA ILE A 95 -4.85 4.04 -20.18
C ILE A 95 -4.64 2.74 -20.93
N ALA A 96 -4.49 1.65 -20.20
CA ALA A 96 -4.34 0.32 -20.77
C ALA A 96 -5.60 -0.12 -21.52
N PRO A 97 -5.50 -0.67 -22.73
CA PRO A 97 -6.65 -1.22 -23.45
C PRO A 97 -7.16 -2.51 -22.81
N TRP A 98 -6.35 -3.11 -21.96
CA TRP A 98 -6.61 -4.33 -21.22
C TRP A 98 -5.79 -4.32 -19.92
N SER A 99 -6.39 -4.78 -18.84
CA SER A 99 -5.72 -4.88 -17.54
C SER A 99 -6.18 -6.12 -16.78
N ARG A 100 -5.40 -6.55 -15.80
CA ARG A 100 -5.70 -7.74 -15.01
C ARG A 100 -5.41 -7.51 -13.54
N PHE A 101 -6.26 -8.07 -12.68
CA PHE A 101 -5.97 -8.19 -11.27
C PHE A 101 -5.05 -9.37 -10.98
N ALA A 102 -4.16 -9.17 -10.03
CA ALA A 102 -3.25 -10.16 -9.48
C ALA A 102 -3.51 -10.33 -7.99
N ARG A 103 -2.96 -11.39 -7.40
CA ARG A 103 -3.00 -11.64 -5.97
C ARG A 103 -1.64 -11.34 -5.37
N LYS A 104 -1.58 -10.30 -4.53
CA LYS A 104 -0.42 -10.00 -3.69
C LYS A 104 -0.54 -10.83 -2.42
N ASN A 105 0.14 -11.97 -2.40
CA ASN A 105 0.03 -12.93 -1.30
C ASN A 105 0.87 -12.49 -0.10
N TYR A 106 0.27 -12.43 1.08
CA TYR A 106 0.94 -12.20 2.35
C TYR A 106 0.04 -12.65 3.51
N PHE A 107 0.67 -12.98 4.64
CA PHE A 107 -0.03 -13.43 5.85
C PHE A 107 0.04 -12.35 6.91
N TYR A 108 -1.05 -11.62 7.08
CA TYR A 108 -1.18 -10.61 8.12
C TYR A 108 -2.65 -10.51 8.57
N PRO A 109 -2.93 -10.15 9.83
CA PRO A 109 -4.29 -10.10 10.37
C PRO A 109 -5.25 -9.15 9.66
N ASP A 110 -4.76 -8.16 8.93
CA ASP A 110 -5.56 -7.20 8.18
C ASP A 110 -6.13 -7.75 6.86
N MET A 111 -5.72 -8.97 6.48
CA MET A 111 -6.16 -9.61 5.24
C MET A 111 -6.68 -11.03 5.50
N PRO A 112 -8.02 -11.21 5.62
CA PRO A 112 -8.60 -12.49 5.98
C PRO A 112 -8.41 -13.59 4.92
N LYS A 113 -8.18 -13.18 3.65
CA LYS A 113 -7.94 -14.08 2.51
C LYS A 113 -6.48 -14.51 2.37
N ASN A 114 -5.57 -13.93 3.15
CA ASN A 114 -4.11 -14.07 3.01
C ASN A 114 -3.55 -13.55 1.66
N PHE A 115 -4.32 -12.75 0.94
CA PHE A 115 -3.87 -12.02 -0.24
C PHE A 115 -4.68 -10.73 -0.41
N GLN A 116 -4.05 -9.73 -0.99
CA GLN A 116 -4.68 -8.50 -1.47
C GLN A 116 -4.89 -8.61 -2.97
N THR A 117 -6.10 -8.34 -3.45
CA THR A 117 -6.34 -8.21 -4.89
C THR A 117 -5.81 -6.87 -5.35
N SER A 118 -4.88 -6.89 -6.28
CA SER A 118 -4.15 -5.72 -6.77
C SER A 118 -3.85 -5.86 -8.26
N GLN A 119 -3.10 -4.94 -8.83
CA GLN A 119 -2.56 -5.03 -10.18
C GLN A 119 -1.04 -4.88 -10.10
N TYR A 120 -0.28 -5.59 -10.93
CA TYR A 120 1.18 -5.53 -10.93
C TYR A 120 1.75 -5.23 -12.31
N ASP A 121 1.83 -6.23 -13.17
CA ASP A 121 2.42 -6.16 -14.51
C ASP A 121 1.44 -5.64 -15.58
N GLU A 122 0.15 -5.62 -15.28
CA GLU A 122 -0.91 -5.21 -16.19
C GLU A 122 -1.85 -4.17 -15.51
N PRO A 123 -1.30 -3.00 -15.12
CA PRO A 123 -2.05 -1.96 -14.45
C PRO A 123 -3.07 -1.28 -15.38
N ILE A 124 -4.04 -0.59 -14.81
CA ILE A 124 -5.05 0.14 -15.58
C ILE A 124 -4.47 1.38 -16.28
N ALA A 125 -3.39 1.97 -15.75
CA ALA A 125 -2.75 3.15 -16.30
C ALA A 125 -1.24 3.13 -16.03
N PHE A 126 -0.45 3.70 -16.94
CA PHE A 126 1.02 3.68 -16.88
C PHE A 126 1.63 4.86 -17.66
N ASN A 127 2.93 5.09 -17.45
CA ASN A 127 3.71 6.12 -18.13
C ASN A 127 3.07 7.50 -18.06
N GLY A 128 2.71 7.92 -16.84
CA GLY A 128 2.18 9.25 -16.58
C GLY A 128 3.23 10.23 -16.13
N TRP A 129 2.80 11.45 -15.88
CA TRP A 129 3.65 12.50 -15.35
C TRP A 129 2.85 13.64 -14.75
N LEU A 130 3.50 14.38 -13.83
CA LEU A 130 3.00 15.66 -13.31
C LEU A 130 4.13 16.68 -13.34
N ASP A 131 3.79 17.91 -13.70
CA ASP A 131 4.69 19.04 -13.52
C ASP A 131 4.39 19.69 -12.17
N VAL A 132 5.38 19.76 -11.31
CA VAL A 132 5.31 20.34 -9.97
C VAL A 132 6.05 21.66 -9.98
N GLU A 133 5.38 22.75 -9.58
CA GLU A 133 6.01 24.04 -9.40
C GLU A 133 6.79 24.07 -8.08
N LEU A 134 8.07 24.43 -8.14
CA LEU A 134 8.93 24.54 -6.98
C LEU A 134 8.84 25.95 -6.36
N GLU A 135 9.32 26.10 -5.13
CA GLU A 135 9.29 27.39 -4.40
C GLU A 135 10.02 28.54 -5.12
N ASP A 136 11.01 28.23 -5.94
CA ASP A 136 11.74 29.21 -6.76
C ASP A 136 11.04 29.58 -8.07
N GLY A 137 9.84 29.02 -8.32
CA GLY A 137 9.04 29.23 -9.54
C GLY A 137 9.50 28.38 -10.73
N SER A 138 10.49 27.51 -10.57
CA SER A 138 10.84 26.53 -11.60
C SER A 138 9.85 25.36 -11.58
N ALA A 139 9.74 24.61 -12.69
CA ALA A 139 8.92 23.40 -12.76
C ALA A 139 9.80 22.17 -12.82
N TYR A 140 9.41 21.15 -12.08
CA TYR A 140 10.03 19.84 -12.11
C TYR A 140 9.01 18.77 -12.53
N ARG A 141 9.37 17.95 -13.52
CA ARG A 141 8.51 16.85 -13.96
C ARG A 141 8.77 15.60 -13.13
N VAL A 142 7.72 15.14 -12.45
CA VAL A 142 7.70 13.85 -11.76
C VAL A 142 7.09 12.82 -12.68
N GLU A 143 7.84 11.77 -12.98
CA GLU A 143 7.34 10.65 -13.77
C GLU A 143 6.52 9.71 -12.89
N ILE A 144 5.44 9.17 -13.47
CA ILE A 144 4.55 8.21 -12.81
C ILE A 144 4.66 6.89 -13.57
N GLU A 145 5.27 5.91 -12.94
CA GLU A 145 5.45 4.60 -13.55
C GLU A 145 4.09 3.96 -13.88
N ARG A 146 3.20 3.94 -12.87
CA ARG A 146 1.85 3.39 -13.05
C ARG A 146 0.87 3.95 -12.02
N ALA A 147 -0.41 3.87 -12.36
CA ALA A 147 -1.51 3.92 -11.43
C ALA A 147 -2.29 2.61 -11.54
N HIS A 148 -2.55 1.95 -10.42
CA HIS A 148 -3.22 0.66 -10.39
C HIS A 148 -4.31 0.63 -9.33
N MET A 149 -5.19 -0.36 -9.45
CA MET A 149 -6.30 -0.58 -8.54
C MET A 149 -5.95 -1.69 -7.56
N GLU A 150 -6.32 -1.49 -6.30
CA GLU A 150 -6.22 -2.54 -5.29
C GLU A 150 -7.35 -2.43 -4.27
N GLU A 151 -7.65 -3.51 -3.59
CA GLU A 151 -8.54 -3.48 -2.44
C GLU A 151 -7.81 -2.92 -1.24
N ASP A 152 -8.52 -2.16 -0.41
CA ASP A 152 -7.99 -1.74 0.88
C ASP A 152 -7.91 -2.94 1.85
N THR A 153 -7.01 -2.86 2.81
CA THR A 153 -6.86 -3.87 3.85
C THR A 153 -7.79 -3.57 5.04
N GLY A 154 -8.03 -4.58 5.88
CA GLY A 154 -8.70 -4.36 7.15
C GLY A 154 -7.86 -3.49 8.09
N LYS A 155 -8.50 -2.89 9.07
CA LYS A 155 -7.85 -2.07 10.10
C LYS A 155 -7.40 -2.95 11.25
N SER A 156 -6.10 -2.96 11.54
CA SER A 156 -5.56 -3.64 12.72
C SER A 156 -5.73 -2.77 13.96
N LEU A 157 -6.39 -3.32 14.98
CA LEU A 157 -6.59 -2.65 16.26
C LEU A 157 -5.44 -2.99 17.21
N HIS A 158 -4.64 -2.00 17.54
CA HIS A 158 -3.51 -2.14 18.48
C HIS A 158 -3.92 -1.66 19.87
N VAL A 159 -3.69 -2.52 20.89
CA VAL A 159 -3.84 -2.08 22.28
C VAL A 159 -2.64 -1.21 22.65
N GLY A 160 -2.90 -0.05 23.22
CA GLY A 160 -1.84 0.85 23.69
C GLY A 160 -0.94 0.17 24.72
N GLY A 161 0.37 0.12 24.42
CA GLY A 161 1.41 -0.49 25.26
C GLY A 161 2.61 -0.95 24.44
N ALA A 162 3.75 -1.14 25.12
CA ALA A 162 5.05 -1.41 24.50
C ALA A 162 5.18 -2.76 23.75
N THR A 163 4.13 -3.56 23.64
CA THR A 163 4.22 -4.91 23.07
C THR A 163 3.74 -5.04 21.64
N GLY A 164 3.17 -4.01 21.03
CA GLY A 164 2.70 -4.02 19.62
C GLY A 164 1.70 -5.14 19.28
N ARG A 165 0.99 -5.66 20.28
CA ARG A 165 0.02 -6.76 20.06
C ARG A 165 -1.20 -6.25 19.30
N ILE A 166 -1.56 -6.96 18.24
CA ILE A 166 -2.83 -6.77 17.55
C ILE A 166 -3.93 -7.42 18.43
N HIS A 167 -4.97 -6.64 18.75
CA HIS A 167 -6.08 -7.08 19.59
C HIS A 167 -7.27 -7.56 18.76
N GLY A 168 -7.38 -7.09 17.53
CA GLY A 168 -8.43 -7.46 16.59
C GLY A 168 -8.21 -6.83 15.24
N ALA A 169 -9.02 -7.20 14.28
CA ALA A 169 -9.06 -6.61 12.95
C ALA A 169 -10.50 -6.25 12.58
N ASP A 170 -10.67 -5.11 11.94
CA ASP A 170 -11.93 -4.65 11.38
C ASP A 170 -11.84 -4.71 9.86
N TYR A 171 -12.73 -5.47 9.26
CA TYR A 171 -12.82 -5.68 7.80
C TYR A 171 -14.00 -4.91 7.17
N SER A 172 -14.61 -3.96 7.90
CA SER A 172 -15.69 -3.11 7.41
C SER A 172 -15.28 -2.15 6.31
#